data_5d2d4b335b81aa43d07b907f8295aba7
#
_entry.id   5d2d4b335b81aa43d07b907f8295aba7
#
_cell.length_a   1.000
_cell.length_b   1.000
_cell.length_c   1.000
_cell.angle_alpha   90.00
_cell.angle_beta   90.00
_cell.angle_gamma   90.00
#
_symmetry.space_group_name_H-M   'P 1'
#
loop_
_entity.id
_entity.type
_entity.pdbx_description
1 polymer ?
#
loop_
_entity_poly.entity_id
_entity_poly.type
_entity_poly.pdbx_seq_one_letter_code
_entity_poly.pdbx_strand_id
1 'polypeptide(L)'
;MKKMLTLFSSLLISLSVFAQQGSMGLDEKIDQIFGNATGWFVKIIFWQIPITDEVGLFWVLIPLIVGATFFTLYFGFPNIRLLPISLKTVRGDYEHVEVDESQPNVSEHDNPDTVRIEGTEGEVTHFQALTAALSATVGLGNIAGVAVAVVIGGAGATFWMILAGLIGMSSKFVECTLGVKYREVGEDGRIYGGPMYYLKKGLKEKGLGGLGKILAITFAILCIGGSFGGGNMFQANQAFEIFQSVTGGSESFIHGKGWLFGIVMAI
;
A
#
# COMPACT_ATOMS: atom_id res chain seq x y z
N MET A 1 -11.08 1.56 -34.67
CA MET A 1 -10.80 0.17 -34.27
C MET A 1 -9.87 -0.59 -35.23
N LYS A 2 -10.19 -0.76 -36.52
CA LYS A 2 -9.33 -1.55 -37.45
C LYS A 2 -7.88 -1.02 -37.56
N LYS A 3 -7.64 0.30 -37.61
CA LYS A 3 -6.28 0.88 -37.66
C LYS A 3 -5.47 0.71 -36.36
N MET A 4 -6.12 0.65 -35.22
CA MET A 4 -5.48 0.38 -33.93
C MET A 4 -5.07 -1.10 -33.83
N LEU A 5 -5.92 -2.00 -34.34
CA LEU A 5 -5.63 -3.43 -34.35
C LEU A 5 -4.44 -3.78 -35.27
N THR A 6 -4.34 -3.11 -36.43
CA THR A 6 -3.20 -3.30 -37.34
C THR A 6 -1.90 -2.71 -36.80
N LEU A 7 -1.93 -1.58 -36.09
CA LEU A 7 -0.78 -1.05 -35.39
C LEU A 7 -0.33 -1.96 -34.26
N PHE A 8 -1.27 -2.53 -33.53
CA PHE A 8 -0.98 -3.48 -32.42
C PHE A 8 -0.40 -4.80 -32.96
N SER A 9 -0.93 -5.32 -34.07
CA SER A 9 -0.38 -6.54 -34.69
C SER A 9 1.00 -6.31 -35.30
N SER A 10 1.28 -5.15 -35.91
CA SER A 10 2.61 -4.84 -36.43
C SER A 10 3.63 -4.63 -35.32
N LEU A 11 3.23 -4.07 -34.18
CA LEU A 11 4.08 -3.94 -32.99
C LEU A 11 4.41 -5.32 -32.38
N LEU A 12 3.45 -6.23 -32.33
CA LEU A 12 3.64 -7.61 -31.85
C LEU A 12 4.59 -8.41 -32.76
N ILE A 13 4.48 -8.23 -34.09
CA ILE A 13 5.37 -8.91 -35.04
C ILE A 13 6.79 -8.36 -34.97
N SER A 14 6.98 -7.06 -34.78
CA SER A 14 8.33 -6.48 -34.61
C SER A 14 8.99 -6.92 -33.30
N LEU A 15 8.23 -7.08 -32.23
CA LEU A 15 8.73 -7.60 -30.94
C LEU A 15 9.17 -9.06 -31.03
N SER A 16 8.46 -9.90 -31.80
CA SER A 16 8.82 -11.32 -31.96
C SER A 16 10.09 -11.53 -32.81
N VAL A 17 10.42 -10.63 -33.71
CA VAL A 17 11.68 -10.68 -34.51
C VAL A 17 12.90 -10.32 -33.67
N PHE A 18 12.76 -9.46 -32.64
CA PHE A 18 13.85 -9.15 -31.72
C PHE A 18 14.15 -10.27 -30.70
N ALA A 19 13.22 -11.18 -30.47
CA ALA A 19 13.37 -12.29 -29.49
C ALA A 19 14.19 -13.48 -30.01
N GLN A 20 14.57 -13.50 -31.27
CA GLN A 20 15.21 -14.67 -31.93
C GLN A 20 16.73 -14.61 -32.08
N GLN A 21 17.38 -13.54 -31.66
CA GLN A 21 18.83 -13.50 -31.65
C GLN A 21 19.32 -13.73 -30.22
N GLY A 22 20.16 -14.74 -29.99
CA GLY A 22 20.79 -15.20 -28.73
C GLY A 22 21.35 -14.15 -27.75
N SER A 23 20.66 -13.06 -27.62
CA SER A 23 20.80 -11.97 -26.66
C SER A 23 19.77 -12.17 -25.54
N MET A 24 20.12 -11.84 -24.32
CA MET A 24 19.24 -11.72 -23.16
C MET A 24 17.79 -11.38 -23.57
N GLY A 25 16.81 -12.11 -23.06
CA GLY A 25 15.40 -11.85 -23.29
C GLY A 25 15.05 -10.40 -22.97
N LEU A 26 13.94 -9.91 -23.55
CA LEU A 26 13.45 -8.55 -23.24
C LEU A 26 13.20 -8.38 -21.75
N ASP A 27 12.68 -9.43 -21.11
CA ASP A 27 12.41 -9.50 -19.67
C ASP A 27 13.71 -9.34 -18.88
N GLU A 28 14.76 -10.08 -19.24
CA GLU A 28 16.07 -9.99 -18.56
C GLU A 28 16.73 -8.62 -18.73
N LYS A 29 16.59 -8.00 -19.89
CA LYS A 29 17.11 -6.64 -20.11
C LYS A 29 16.38 -5.60 -19.27
N ILE A 30 15.06 -5.69 -19.19
CA ILE A 30 14.25 -4.79 -18.35
C ILE A 30 14.63 -4.98 -16.89
N ASP A 31 14.72 -6.22 -16.43
CA ASP A 31 15.09 -6.53 -15.04
C ASP A 31 16.51 -6.01 -14.70
N GLN A 32 17.47 -6.19 -15.59
CA GLN A 32 18.82 -5.68 -15.42
C GLN A 32 18.88 -4.14 -15.36
N ILE A 33 18.16 -3.44 -16.26
CA ILE A 33 18.11 -1.98 -16.27
C ILE A 33 17.45 -1.48 -14.99
N PHE A 34 16.33 -2.09 -14.59
CA PHE A 34 15.61 -1.72 -13.38
C PHE A 34 16.44 -2.01 -12.13
N GLY A 35 17.07 -3.19 -12.05
CA GLY A 35 17.95 -3.58 -10.95
C GLY A 35 19.16 -2.63 -10.80
N ASN A 36 19.78 -2.22 -11.90
CA ASN A 36 20.87 -1.24 -11.89
C ASN A 36 20.39 0.14 -11.42
N ALA A 37 19.21 0.57 -11.86
CA ALA A 37 18.63 1.88 -11.48
C ALA A 37 18.19 1.92 -10.01
N THR A 38 17.67 0.82 -9.47
CA THR A 38 17.10 0.75 -8.10
C THR A 38 17.99 0.08 -7.09
N GLY A 39 19.09 -0.57 -7.50
CA GLY A 39 19.95 -1.37 -6.64
C GLY A 39 20.55 -0.62 -5.45
N TRP A 40 20.86 0.66 -5.61
CA TRP A 40 21.31 1.51 -4.52
C TRP A 40 20.23 1.70 -3.44
N PHE A 41 18.97 1.88 -3.86
CA PHE A 41 17.83 2.03 -2.97
C PHE A 41 17.54 0.72 -2.21
N VAL A 42 17.57 -0.40 -2.92
CA VAL A 42 17.43 -1.74 -2.32
C VAL A 42 18.50 -1.99 -1.26
N LYS A 43 19.77 -1.64 -1.54
CA LYS A 43 20.87 -1.77 -0.57
C LYS A 43 20.64 -0.93 0.68
N ILE A 44 20.08 0.27 0.57
CA ILE A 44 19.77 1.12 1.72
C ILE A 44 18.63 0.51 2.54
N ILE A 45 17.52 0.13 1.90
CA ILE A 45 16.33 -0.38 2.60
C ILE A 45 16.61 -1.72 3.28
N PHE A 46 17.30 -2.63 2.60
CA PHE A 46 17.61 -3.96 3.11
C PHE A 46 18.99 -4.05 3.77
N TRP A 47 19.58 -2.91 4.17
CA TRP A 47 20.80 -2.92 4.95
C TRP A 47 20.54 -3.57 6.32
N GLN A 48 21.45 -4.49 6.69
CA GLN A 48 21.33 -5.25 7.92
C GLN A 48 22.34 -4.76 8.96
N ILE A 49 21.87 -4.60 10.18
CA ILE A 49 22.72 -4.41 11.35
C ILE A 49 23.13 -5.80 11.82
N PRO A 50 24.43 -6.15 11.81
CA PRO A 50 24.86 -7.46 12.28
C PRO A 50 24.61 -7.59 13.78
N ILE A 51 23.86 -8.63 14.19
CA ILE A 51 23.65 -8.98 15.60
C ILE A 51 24.62 -10.09 15.99
N THR A 52 24.78 -11.06 15.11
CA THR A 52 25.77 -12.15 15.21
C THR A 52 26.41 -12.35 13.83
N ASP A 53 27.45 -13.19 13.76
CA ASP A 53 28.16 -13.48 12.51
C ASP A 53 27.21 -14.08 11.44
N GLU A 54 26.11 -14.69 11.84
CA GLU A 54 25.15 -15.36 10.94
C GLU A 54 23.80 -14.62 10.81
N VAL A 55 23.49 -13.70 11.74
CA VAL A 55 22.15 -13.08 11.82
C VAL A 55 22.26 -11.55 11.79
N GLY A 56 21.61 -10.95 10.81
CA GLY A 56 21.45 -9.51 10.67
C GLY A 56 20.00 -9.08 10.85
N LEU A 57 19.80 -7.93 11.48
CA LEU A 57 18.48 -7.28 11.61
C LEU A 57 18.37 -6.17 10.56
N PHE A 58 17.33 -6.20 9.74
CA PHE A 58 17.06 -5.10 8.83
C PHE A 58 16.74 -3.82 9.64
N TRP A 59 17.54 -2.77 9.42
CA TRP A 59 17.41 -1.52 10.17
C TRP A 59 16.02 -0.90 10.08
N VAL A 60 15.33 -1.08 8.94
CA VAL A 60 13.99 -0.53 8.70
C VAL A 60 12.93 -1.09 9.68
N LEU A 61 13.16 -2.28 10.24
CA LEU A 61 12.26 -2.89 11.22
C LEU A 61 12.27 -2.13 12.55
N ILE A 62 13.41 -1.53 12.90
CA ILE A 62 13.56 -0.82 14.18
C ILE A 62 12.57 0.35 14.30
N PRO A 63 12.55 1.35 13.39
CA PRO A 63 11.59 2.45 13.49
C PRO A 63 10.14 1.99 13.36
N LEU A 64 9.87 0.92 12.60
CA LEU A 64 8.51 0.37 12.47
C LEU A 64 8.02 -0.24 13.79
N ILE A 65 8.84 -1.08 14.43
CA ILE A 65 8.48 -1.73 15.70
C ILE A 65 8.41 -0.70 16.82
N VAL A 66 9.40 0.19 16.91
CA VAL A 66 9.44 1.24 17.93
C VAL A 66 8.25 2.18 17.79
N GLY A 67 7.94 2.63 16.57
CA GLY A 67 6.80 3.49 16.30
C GLY A 67 5.46 2.81 16.64
N ALA A 68 5.26 1.57 16.22
CA ALA A 68 4.05 0.81 16.52
C ALA A 68 3.87 0.58 18.02
N THR A 69 4.96 0.24 18.72
CA THR A 69 4.97 0.06 20.18
C THR A 69 4.69 1.38 20.88
N PHE A 70 5.34 2.47 20.44
CA PHE A 70 5.11 3.81 20.99
C PHE A 70 3.63 4.19 20.88
N PHE A 71 3.01 4.08 19.71
CA PHE A 71 1.59 4.41 19.55
C PHE A 71 0.67 3.51 20.38
N THR A 72 1.00 2.23 20.48
CA THR A 72 0.22 1.28 21.30
C THR A 72 0.23 1.70 22.76
N LEU A 73 1.38 2.05 23.31
CA LEU A 73 1.53 2.49 24.70
C LEU A 73 0.96 3.89 24.93
N TYR A 74 1.27 4.83 24.04
CA TYR A 74 0.85 6.23 24.16
C TYR A 74 -0.67 6.39 24.16
N PHE A 75 -1.39 5.64 23.30
CA PHE A 75 -2.86 5.66 23.25
C PHE A 75 -3.52 4.63 24.18
N GLY A 76 -2.77 3.92 25.01
CA GLY A 76 -3.30 2.96 25.97
C GLY A 76 -4.03 1.78 25.33
N PHE A 77 -3.37 1.09 24.38
CA PHE A 77 -3.89 -0.07 23.67
C PHE A 77 -5.21 0.19 22.92
N PRO A 78 -5.24 1.13 21.96
CA PRO A 78 -6.46 1.49 21.24
C PRO A 78 -7.04 0.31 20.46
N ASN A 79 -6.22 -0.61 20.00
CA ASN A 79 -6.59 -1.85 19.31
C ASN A 79 -7.53 -2.77 20.15
N ILE A 80 -7.43 -2.74 21.47
CA ILE A 80 -8.29 -3.50 22.37
C ILE A 80 -9.43 -2.61 22.88
N ARG A 81 -9.08 -1.41 23.35
CA ARG A 81 -9.97 -0.51 24.06
C ARG A 81 -11.07 0.07 23.16
N LEU A 82 -10.75 0.35 21.89
CA LEU A 82 -11.70 0.92 20.93
C LEU A 82 -12.43 -0.13 20.08
N LEU A 83 -12.15 -1.41 20.27
CA LEU A 83 -12.79 -2.50 19.52
C LEU A 83 -14.34 -2.45 19.61
N PRO A 84 -14.96 -2.25 20.80
CA PRO A 84 -16.42 -2.14 20.86
C PRO A 84 -16.99 -0.95 20.09
N ILE A 85 -16.27 0.18 20.09
CA ILE A 85 -16.67 1.39 19.35
C ILE A 85 -16.57 1.13 17.84
N SER A 86 -15.46 0.55 17.37
CA SER A 86 -15.30 0.24 15.96
C SER A 86 -16.36 -0.73 15.43
N LEU A 87 -16.77 -1.72 16.22
CA LEU A 87 -17.86 -2.63 15.86
C LEU A 87 -19.20 -1.91 15.73
N LYS A 88 -19.49 -0.97 16.63
CA LYS A 88 -20.70 -0.13 16.55
C LYS A 88 -20.68 0.78 15.34
N THR A 89 -19.54 1.41 15.06
CA THR A 89 -19.35 2.25 13.88
C THR A 89 -19.63 1.48 12.59
N VAL A 90 -19.07 0.26 12.46
CA VAL A 90 -19.29 -0.57 11.27
C VAL A 90 -20.75 -1.03 11.13
N ARG A 91 -21.47 -1.18 12.26
CA ARG A 91 -22.90 -1.50 12.25
C ARG A 91 -23.81 -0.33 11.87
N GLY A 92 -23.26 0.89 11.81
CA GLY A 92 -24.03 2.09 11.51
C GLY A 92 -24.68 2.75 12.74
N ASP A 93 -24.29 2.35 13.96
CA ASP A 93 -24.90 2.91 15.19
C ASP A 93 -24.65 4.43 15.33
N TYR A 94 -23.73 4.99 14.57
CA TYR A 94 -23.38 6.42 14.54
C TYR A 94 -23.75 7.12 13.25
N GLU A 95 -24.44 6.46 12.32
CA GLU A 95 -24.83 7.02 11.01
C GLU A 95 -25.90 8.12 11.12
N HIS A 96 -26.66 8.15 12.22
CA HIS A 96 -27.78 9.06 12.46
C HIS A 96 -27.49 10.14 13.51
N VAL A 97 -26.23 10.39 13.82
CA VAL A 97 -25.88 11.49 14.73
C VAL A 97 -26.07 12.81 13.99
N GLU A 98 -27.25 13.40 14.12
CA GLU A 98 -27.52 14.77 13.70
C GLU A 98 -26.59 15.70 14.48
N VAL A 99 -25.74 16.44 13.78
CA VAL A 99 -24.97 17.52 14.39
C VAL A 99 -25.97 18.66 14.68
N ASP A 100 -26.18 18.94 15.95
CA ASP A 100 -26.93 20.08 16.39
C ASP A 100 -26.24 21.38 15.93
N GLU A 101 -26.73 21.98 14.85
CA GLU A 101 -26.23 23.23 14.25
C GLU A 101 -26.33 24.44 15.21
N SER A 102 -26.95 24.28 16.37
CA SER A 102 -27.15 25.36 17.35
C SER A 102 -26.01 25.59 18.33
N GLN A 103 -24.92 24.77 18.28
CA GLN A 103 -23.77 24.96 19.17
C GLN A 103 -22.70 25.87 18.54
N PRO A 104 -22.50 27.09 19.06
CA PRO A 104 -21.61 28.11 18.47
C PRO A 104 -20.10 27.88 18.75
N ASN A 105 -19.69 26.72 19.23
CA ASN A 105 -18.32 26.44 19.67
C ASN A 105 -17.59 25.37 18.85
N VAL A 106 -17.99 25.15 17.59
CA VAL A 106 -17.18 24.36 16.68
C VAL A 106 -16.03 25.26 16.22
N SER A 107 -14.83 25.02 16.72
CA SER A 107 -13.64 25.72 16.27
C SER A 107 -13.53 25.62 14.74
N GLU A 108 -13.08 26.68 14.08
CA GLU A 108 -12.87 26.73 12.61
C GLU A 108 -12.00 25.59 12.06
N HIS A 109 -11.43 24.79 12.97
CA HIS A 109 -10.58 23.63 12.69
C HIS A 109 -11.30 22.27 12.83
N ASP A 110 -12.44 22.22 13.48
CA ASP A 110 -13.31 21.04 13.49
C ASP A 110 -14.30 21.17 12.32
N ASN A 111 -13.91 20.60 11.19
CA ASN A 111 -14.77 20.62 10.01
C ASN A 111 -16.02 19.76 10.30
N PRO A 112 -17.22 20.34 10.43
CA PRO A 112 -18.45 19.61 10.70
C PRO A 112 -18.80 18.61 9.58
N ASP A 113 -18.15 18.69 8.44
CA ASP A 113 -18.33 17.79 7.29
C ASP A 113 -17.91 16.34 7.56
N THR A 114 -17.25 16.04 8.70
CA THR A 114 -16.92 14.66 9.03
C THR A 114 -18.11 13.80 9.46
N VAL A 115 -19.24 14.42 9.79
CA VAL A 115 -20.43 13.73 10.32
C VAL A 115 -21.64 13.89 9.40
N ARG A 116 -21.59 14.82 8.46
CA ARG A 116 -22.76 15.32 7.76
C ARG A 116 -23.22 14.53 6.54
N ILE A 117 -22.52 13.47 6.12
CA ILE A 117 -22.69 13.13 4.71
C ILE A 117 -22.75 11.63 4.45
N GLU A 118 -23.59 10.93 5.17
CA GLU A 118 -24.08 9.64 4.70
C GLU A 118 -25.35 9.88 3.88
N GLY A 119 -25.16 10.01 2.56
CA GLY A 119 -26.27 10.19 1.62
C GLY A 119 -26.04 11.18 0.49
N THR A 120 -24.91 11.89 0.45
CA THR A 120 -24.56 12.76 -0.68
C THR A 120 -23.78 11.96 -1.73
N GLU A 121 -23.99 12.25 -3.02
CA GLU A 121 -23.26 11.59 -4.10
C GLU A 121 -21.75 11.67 -3.87
N GLY A 122 -21.09 10.52 -3.79
CA GLY A 122 -19.64 10.39 -3.59
C GLY A 122 -19.21 9.94 -2.19
N GLU A 123 -20.13 9.80 -1.22
CA GLU A 123 -19.80 9.28 0.09
C GLU A 123 -20.20 7.80 0.25
N VAL A 124 -19.42 7.10 1.04
CA VAL A 124 -19.59 5.67 1.30
C VAL A 124 -19.90 5.46 2.77
N THR A 125 -20.76 4.49 3.08
CA THR A 125 -21.03 4.09 4.47
C THR A 125 -19.79 3.56 5.16
N HIS A 126 -19.76 3.54 6.50
CA HIS A 126 -18.64 2.98 7.26
C HIS A 126 -18.33 1.52 6.89
N PHE A 127 -19.38 0.74 6.60
CA PHE A 127 -19.22 -0.64 6.13
C PHE A 127 -18.60 -0.71 4.73
N GLN A 128 -19.04 0.14 3.81
CA GLN A 128 -18.45 0.23 2.46
C GLN A 128 -16.99 0.69 2.51
N ALA A 129 -16.66 1.68 3.34
CA ALA A 129 -15.30 2.14 3.55
C ALA A 129 -14.39 1.02 4.11
N LEU A 130 -14.90 0.25 5.09
CA LEU A 130 -14.17 -0.90 5.63
C LEU A 130 -13.93 -1.97 4.57
N THR A 131 -14.97 -2.35 3.81
CA THR A 131 -14.84 -3.39 2.76
C THR A 131 -13.91 -2.96 1.64
N ALA A 132 -13.95 -1.70 1.22
CA ALA A 132 -13.03 -1.13 0.24
C ALA A 132 -11.58 -1.15 0.76
N ALA A 133 -11.35 -0.75 2.01
CA ALA A 133 -10.04 -0.78 2.64
C ALA A 133 -9.49 -2.21 2.78
N LEU A 134 -10.32 -3.18 3.18
CA LEU A 134 -9.94 -4.59 3.26
C LEU A 134 -9.61 -5.15 1.88
N SER A 135 -10.41 -4.87 0.86
CA SER A 135 -10.16 -5.31 -0.51
C SER A 135 -8.84 -4.77 -1.05
N ALA A 136 -8.50 -3.52 -0.77
CA ALA A 136 -7.22 -2.93 -1.17
C ALA A 136 -6.01 -3.47 -0.37
N THR A 137 -6.23 -3.94 0.87
CA THR A 137 -5.16 -4.40 1.75
C THR A 137 -4.84 -5.88 1.54
N VAL A 138 -5.84 -6.70 1.19
CA VAL A 138 -5.64 -8.13 0.94
C VAL A 138 -5.01 -8.32 -0.43
N GLY A 139 -3.75 -8.69 -0.45
CA GLY A 139 -2.97 -8.93 -1.67
C GLY A 139 -2.02 -10.12 -1.51
N LEU A 140 -1.19 -10.35 -2.51
CA LEU A 140 -0.22 -11.45 -2.50
C LEU A 140 0.76 -11.40 -1.32
N GLY A 141 1.08 -10.21 -0.80
CA GLY A 141 1.90 -10.07 0.40
C GLY A 141 1.31 -10.78 1.60
N ASN A 142 -0.02 -10.73 1.76
CA ASN A 142 -0.72 -11.35 2.88
C ASN A 142 -0.96 -12.86 2.68
N ILE A 143 -0.83 -13.35 1.45
CA ILE A 143 -1.07 -14.76 1.10
C ILE A 143 0.28 -15.45 0.86
N ALA A 144 0.95 -15.16 -0.25
CA ALA A 144 2.21 -15.80 -0.63
C ALA A 144 3.35 -15.36 0.30
N GLY A 145 3.43 -14.06 0.67
CA GLY A 145 4.45 -13.54 1.57
C GLY A 145 4.40 -14.19 2.95
N VAL A 146 3.19 -14.41 3.48
CA VAL A 146 2.99 -15.15 4.75
C VAL A 146 3.41 -16.60 4.61
N ALA A 147 3.04 -17.28 3.51
CA ALA A 147 3.44 -18.65 3.26
C ALA A 147 4.97 -18.79 3.21
N VAL A 148 5.66 -17.90 2.49
CA VAL A 148 7.13 -17.86 2.45
C VAL A 148 7.73 -17.61 3.82
N ALA A 149 7.19 -16.66 4.59
CA ALA A 149 7.65 -16.38 5.95
C ALA A 149 7.53 -17.60 6.88
N VAL A 150 6.43 -18.37 6.77
CA VAL A 150 6.22 -19.60 7.56
C VAL A 150 7.19 -20.71 7.11
N VAL A 151 7.43 -20.85 5.81
CA VAL A 151 8.38 -21.85 5.29
C VAL A 151 9.81 -21.58 5.78
N ILE A 152 10.23 -20.31 5.79
CA ILE A 152 11.59 -19.93 6.21
C ILE A 152 11.72 -19.89 7.74
N GLY A 153 10.76 -19.30 8.43
CA GLY A 153 10.82 -19.03 9.88
C GLY A 153 10.06 -20.03 10.75
N GLY A 154 9.42 -21.03 10.15
CA GLY A 154 8.63 -22.04 10.87
C GLY A 154 7.46 -21.46 11.66
N ALA A 155 7.02 -22.19 12.68
CA ALA A 155 5.89 -21.78 13.54
C ALA A 155 6.17 -20.46 14.30
N GLY A 156 7.43 -20.15 14.60
CA GLY A 156 7.83 -18.90 15.23
C GLY A 156 7.48 -17.66 14.40
N ALA A 157 7.56 -17.75 13.07
CA ALA A 157 7.18 -16.66 12.19
C ALA A 157 5.70 -16.28 12.38
N THR A 158 4.80 -17.26 12.50
CA THR A 158 3.38 -17.02 12.73
C THR A 158 3.14 -16.26 14.03
N PHE A 159 3.80 -16.66 15.10
CA PHE A 159 3.71 -15.96 16.39
C PHE A 159 4.13 -14.49 16.27
N TRP A 160 5.28 -14.24 15.69
CA TRP A 160 5.80 -12.86 15.52
C TRP A 160 4.95 -12.02 14.59
N MET A 161 4.37 -12.61 13.53
CA MET A 161 3.46 -11.90 12.62
C MET A 161 2.16 -11.49 13.34
N ILE A 162 1.59 -12.35 14.19
CA ILE A 162 0.41 -12.03 15.00
C ILE A 162 0.74 -10.87 15.96
N LEU A 163 1.86 -10.96 16.68
CA LEU A 163 2.28 -9.91 17.60
C LEU A 163 2.52 -8.58 16.89
N ALA A 164 3.24 -8.59 15.76
CA ALA A 164 3.47 -7.42 14.93
C ALA A 164 2.16 -6.82 14.40
N GLY A 165 1.22 -7.67 14.00
CA GLY A 165 -0.12 -7.24 13.58
C GLY A 165 -0.87 -6.52 14.69
N LEU A 166 -0.87 -7.06 15.90
CA LEU A 166 -1.54 -6.46 17.05
C LEU A 166 -0.99 -5.07 17.40
N ILE A 167 0.33 -4.90 17.47
CA ILE A 167 0.93 -3.58 17.74
C ILE A 167 0.79 -2.64 16.52
N GLY A 168 0.82 -3.18 15.30
CA GLY A 168 0.66 -2.44 14.05
C GLY A 168 -0.72 -1.79 13.88
N MET A 169 -1.78 -2.37 14.47
CA MET A 169 -3.14 -1.79 14.47
C MET A 169 -3.14 -0.36 15.03
N SER A 170 -2.35 -0.08 16.06
CA SER A 170 -2.26 1.26 16.66
C SER A 170 -1.64 2.28 15.70
N SER A 171 -0.66 1.88 14.90
CA SER A 171 -0.09 2.75 13.85
C SER A 171 -1.13 3.06 12.78
N LYS A 172 -1.92 2.07 12.39
CA LYS A 172 -3.00 2.28 11.41
C LYS A 172 -4.11 3.18 11.94
N PHE A 173 -4.47 3.03 13.22
CA PHE A 173 -5.40 3.94 13.89
C PHE A 173 -4.94 5.40 13.81
N VAL A 174 -3.66 5.67 14.11
CA VAL A 174 -3.08 7.03 14.02
C VAL A 174 -3.08 7.53 12.58
N GLU A 175 -2.65 6.70 11.63
CA GLU A 175 -2.62 7.05 10.21
C GLU A 175 -4.00 7.46 9.69
N CYS A 176 -5.01 6.64 9.94
CA CYS A 176 -6.38 6.93 9.50
C CYS A 176 -6.94 8.18 10.17
N THR A 177 -6.73 8.34 11.47
CA THR A 177 -7.18 9.52 12.23
C THR A 177 -6.54 10.81 11.68
N LEU A 178 -5.23 10.80 11.42
CA LEU A 178 -4.56 11.95 10.82
C LEU A 178 -5.01 12.19 9.38
N GLY A 179 -5.25 11.13 8.62
CA GLY A 179 -5.77 11.21 7.25
C GLY A 179 -7.12 11.93 7.18
N VAL A 180 -8.03 11.63 8.09
CA VAL A 180 -9.33 12.28 8.19
C VAL A 180 -9.19 13.72 8.72
N LYS A 181 -8.41 13.91 9.80
CA LYS A 181 -8.23 15.23 10.43
C LYS A 181 -7.68 16.29 9.48
N TYR A 182 -6.73 15.93 8.63
CA TYR A 182 -6.04 16.87 7.74
C TYR A 182 -6.47 16.80 6.27
N ARG A 183 -7.61 16.14 5.99
CA ARG A 183 -8.16 16.11 4.65
C ARG A 183 -8.54 17.50 4.13
N GLU A 184 -8.59 17.66 2.84
CA GLU A 184 -9.07 18.86 2.16
C GLU A 184 -10.30 18.51 1.33
N VAL A 185 -11.30 19.35 1.37
CA VAL A 185 -12.44 19.26 0.48
C VAL A 185 -12.24 20.31 -0.61
N GLY A 186 -12.14 19.87 -1.86
CA GLY A 186 -12.01 20.77 -3.00
C GLY A 186 -13.30 21.52 -3.30
N GLU A 187 -13.22 22.59 -4.08
CA GLU A 187 -14.39 23.35 -4.55
C GLU A 187 -15.37 22.49 -5.38
N ASP A 188 -14.86 21.41 -5.95
CA ASP A 188 -15.61 20.41 -6.72
C ASP A 188 -16.21 19.30 -5.84
N GLY A 189 -16.16 19.42 -4.52
CA GLY A 189 -16.62 18.43 -3.54
C GLY A 189 -15.71 17.20 -3.41
N ARG A 190 -14.59 17.15 -4.13
CA ARG A 190 -13.64 16.03 -4.02
C ARG A 190 -12.84 16.12 -2.74
N ILE A 191 -12.66 14.96 -2.11
CA ILE A 191 -11.91 14.84 -0.87
C ILE A 191 -10.46 14.45 -1.18
N TYR A 192 -9.53 15.25 -0.71
CA TYR A 192 -8.09 15.03 -0.82
C TYR A 192 -7.52 14.75 0.57
N GLY A 193 -6.83 13.63 0.75
CA GLY A 193 -6.28 13.24 2.04
C GLY A 193 -5.06 12.33 1.91
N GLY A 194 -4.59 11.86 3.05
CA GLY A 194 -3.47 10.94 3.14
C GLY A 194 -2.21 11.55 3.72
N PRO A 195 -1.10 10.76 3.75
CA PRO A 195 0.14 11.16 4.41
C PRO A 195 0.74 12.47 3.90
N MET A 196 0.63 12.78 2.61
CA MET A 196 1.13 14.04 2.05
C MET A 196 0.47 15.25 2.71
N TYR A 197 -0.84 15.16 2.99
CA TYR A 197 -1.62 16.25 3.58
C TYR A 197 -1.33 16.42 5.06
N TYR A 198 -1.39 15.36 5.86
CA TYR A 198 -1.14 15.48 7.28
C TYR A 198 0.32 15.78 7.61
N LEU A 199 1.30 15.30 6.83
CA LEU A 199 2.70 15.69 7.00
C LEU A 199 2.91 17.18 6.75
N LYS A 200 2.31 17.71 5.66
CA LYS A 200 2.42 19.12 5.29
C LYS A 200 1.73 20.03 6.31
N LYS A 201 0.47 19.74 6.65
CA LYS A 201 -0.36 20.58 7.54
C LYS A 201 0.04 20.40 9.00
N GLY A 202 0.11 19.19 9.51
CA GLY A 202 0.39 18.92 10.91
C GLY A 202 1.79 19.39 11.35
N LEU A 203 2.81 19.25 10.49
CA LEU A 203 4.13 19.81 10.79
C LEU A 203 4.17 21.34 10.66
N LYS A 204 3.36 21.93 9.78
CA LYS A 204 3.23 23.39 9.71
C LYS A 204 2.64 23.96 11.00
N GLU A 205 1.64 23.32 11.59
CA GLU A 205 1.06 23.71 12.89
C GLU A 205 2.09 23.66 14.03
N LYS A 206 3.08 22.77 13.91
CA LYS A 206 4.21 22.65 14.87
C LYS A 206 5.39 23.59 14.55
N GLY A 207 5.24 24.52 13.59
CA GLY A 207 6.33 25.41 13.16
C GLY A 207 7.37 24.77 12.24
N LEU A 208 7.18 23.51 11.85
CA LEU A 208 8.12 22.73 11.02
C LEU A 208 7.64 22.58 9.55
N GLY A 209 7.04 23.64 9.00
CA GLY A 209 6.41 23.60 7.67
C GLY A 209 7.38 23.23 6.52
N GLY A 210 8.65 23.64 6.60
CA GLY A 210 9.66 23.24 5.62
C GLY A 210 9.92 21.74 5.61
N LEU A 211 10.11 21.16 6.79
CA LEU A 211 10.27 19.71 6.95
C LEU A 211 9.02 18.95 6.48
N GLY A 212 7.84 19.45 6.83
CA GLY A 212 6.56 18.86 6.40
C GLY A 212 6.42 18.78 4.88
N LYS A 213 6.84 19.83 4.16
CA LYS A 213 6.84 19.85 2.70
C LYS A 213 7.80 18.83 2.10
N ILE A 214 9.02 18.73 2.61
CA ILE A 214 10.02 17.76 2.13
C ILE A 214 9.50 16.33 2.35
N LEU A 215 9.02 15.99 3.55
CA LEU A 215 8.50 14.67 3.87
C LEU A 215 7.27 14.32 3.03
N ALA A 216 6.37 15.26 2.78
CA ALA A 216 5.20 15.04 1.93
C ALA A 216 5.58 14.71 0.49
N ILE A 217 6.54 15.42 -0.09
CA ILE A 217 7.04 15.14 -1.45
C ILE A 217 7.76 13.79 -1.49
N THR A 218 8.64 13.52 -0.53
CA THR A 218 9.34 12.23 -0.43
C THR A 218 8.34 11.07 -0.33
N PHE A 219 7.33 11.21 0.52
CA PHE A 219 6.29 10.18 0.64
C PHE A 219 5.55 9.99 -0.69
N ALA A 220 5.18 11.06 -1.39
CA ALA A 220 4.49 10.97 -2.67
C ALA A 220 5.31 10.19 -3.72
N ILE A 221 6.61 10.49 -3.82
CA ILE A 221 7.53 9.79 -4.74
C ILE A 221 7.63 8.30 -4.37
N LEU A 222 7.84 8.01 -3.08
CA LEU A 222 7.94 6.63 -2.60
C LEU A 222 6.62 5.85 -2.77
N CYS A 223 5.48 6.52 -2.59
CA CYS A 223 4.16 5.94 -2.80
C CYS A 223 3.94 5.55 -4.27
N ILE A 224 4.34 6.40 -5.21
CA ILE A 224 4.29 6.09 -6.64
C ILE A 224 5.16 4.86 -6.93
N GLY A 225 6.41 4.85 -6.45
CA GLY A 225 7.31 3.71 -6.63
C GLY A 225 6.77 2.42 -6.01
N GLY A 226 6.20 2.50 -4.81
CA GLY A 226 5.58 1.36 -4.12
C GLY A 226 4.36 0.82 -4.86
N SER A 227 3.55 1.69 -5.46
CA SER A 227 2.38 1.30 -6.25
C SER A 227 2.78 0.54 -7.51
N PHE A 228 3.82 0.99 -8.20
CA PHE A 228 4.34 0.26 -9.37
C PHE A 228 4.97 -1.08 -8.97
N GLY A 229 5.83 -1.12 -7.96
CA GLY A 229 6.55 -2.32 -7.55
C GLY A 229 5.64 -3.34 -6.85
N GLY A 230 5.22 -3.03 -5.64
CA GLY A 230 4.45 -3.95 -4.79
C GLY A 230 2.98 -4.08 -5.19
N GLY A 231 2.37 -2.99 -5.66
CA GLY A 231 0.96 -2.97 -6.03
C GLY A 231 0.65 -3.60 -7.38
N ASN A 232 1.58 -3.58 -8.34
CA ASN A 232 1.33 -4.05 -9.69
C ASN A 232 2.35 -5.11 -10.15
N MET A 233 3.63 -4.75 -10.26
CA MET A 233 4.66 -5.62 -10.87
C MET A 233 4.80 -6.95 -10.10
N PHE A 234 4.86 -6.91 -8.78
CA PHE A 234 4.94 -8.10 -7.94
C PHE A 234 3.71 -8.99 -8.09
N GLN A 235 2.52 -8.41 -8.13
CA GLN A 235 1.26 -9.15 -8.29
C GLN A 235 1.20 -9.87 -9.64
N ALA A 236 1.54 -9.17 -10.72
CA ALA A 236 1.54 -9.74 -12.07
C ALA A 236 2.60 -10.83 -12.23
N ASN A 237 3.79 -10.63 -11.65
CA ASN A 237 4.86 -11.64 -11.68
C ASN A 237 4.45 -12.92 -10.96
N GLN A 238 3.90 -12.83 -9.74
CA GLN A 238 3.48 -14.01 -8.98
C GLN A 238 2.29 -14.73 -9.66
N ALA A 239 1.39 -14.00 -10.29
CA ALA A 239 0.31 -14.61 -11.06
C ALA A 239 0.86 -15.37 -12.27
N PHE A 240 1.87 -14.84 -12.96
CA PHE A 240 2.56 -15.50 -14.05
C PHE A 240 3.28 -16.77 -13.58
N GLU A 241 4.02 -16.73 -12.48
CA GLU A 241 4.74 -17.88 -11.93
C GLU A 241 3.78 -19.04 -11.59
N ILE A 242 2.65 -18.72 -10.95
CA ILE A 242 1.63 -19.74 -10.64
C ILE A 242 1.02 -20.29 -11.93
N PHE A 243 0.66 -19.45 -12.89
CA PHE A 243 0.08 -19.88 -14.16
C PHE A 243 1.06 -20.78 -14.93
N GLN A 244 2.32 -20.39 -15.00
CA GLN A 244 3.38 -21.21 -15.62
C GLN A 244 3.53 -22.54 -14.90
N SER A 245 3.55 -22.58 -13.58
CA SER A 245 3.67 -23.81 -12.79
C SER A 245 2.52 -24.78 -13.05
N VAL A 246 1.29 -24.30 -13.11
CA VAL A 246 0.10 -25.11 -13.36
C VAL A 246 0.03 -25.62 -14.80
N THR A 247 0.59 -24.88 -15.76
CA THR A 247 0.56 -25.25 -17.20
C THR A 247 1.75 -26.08 -17.67
N GLY A 248 2.58 -26.56 -16.75
CA GLY A 248 3.70 -27.46 -17.07
C GLY A 248 5.08 -26.98 -16.66
N GLY A 249 5.17 -25.92 -15.87
CA GLY A 249 6.45 -25.40 -15.35
C GLY A 249 7.38 -24.95 -16.47
N SER A 250 8.58 -25.53 -16.53
CA SER A 250 9.57 -25.24 -17.58
C SER A 250 9.14 -25.70 -18.99
N GLU A 251 8.21 -26.66 -19.10
CA GLU A 251 7.65 -27.14 -20.36
C GLU A 251 6.40 -26.35 -20.79
N SER A 252 5.96 -25.39 -20.01
CA SER A 252 4.80 -24.56 -20.32
C SER A 252 4.99 -23.80 -21.63
N PHE A 253 3.92 -23.71 -22.44
CA PHE A 253 3.91 -22.90 -23.67
C PHE A 253 4.18 -21.43 -23.46
N ILE A 254 4.01 -20.95 -22.22
CA ILE A 254 4.22 -19.54 -21.81
C ILE A 254 5.61 -19.32 -21.19
N HIS A 255 6.42 -20.37 -21.00
CA HIS A 255 7.76 -20.26 -20.43
C HIS A 255 8.62 -19.24 -21.19
N GLY A 256 9.25 -18.31 -20.49
CA GLY A 256 10.03 -17.22 -21.08
C GLY A 256 9.21 -16.14 -21.82
N LYS A 257 7.88 -16.16 -21.69
CA LYS A 257 6.98 -15.20 -22.33
C LYS A 257 6.16 -14.38 -21.31
N GLY A 258 6.76 -14.04 -20.18
CA GLY A 258 6.12 -13.25 -19.12
C GLY A 258 5.55 -11.92 -19.63
N TRP A 259 6.21 -11.29 -20.59
CA TRP A 259 5.73 -10.08 -21.25
C TRP A 259 4.37 -10.25 -21.94
N LEU A 260 4.11 -11.42 -22.57
CA LEU A 260 2.82 -11.73 -23.20
C LEU A 260 1.69 -11.85 -22.17
N PHE A 261 1.98 -12.54 -21.06
CA PHE A 261 1.06 -12.63 -19.94
C PHE A 261 0.73 -11.25 -19.35
N GLY A 262 1.76 -10.40 -19.18
CA GLY A 262 1.59 -9.02 -18.71
C GLY A 262 0.70 -8.17 -19.61
N ILE A 263 0.82 -8.30 -20.94
CA ILE A 263 -0.06 -7.61 -21.89
C ILE A 263 -1.51 -8.08 -21.74
N VAL A 264 -1.71 -9.39 -21.63
CA VAL A 264 -3.08 -9.96 -21.47
C VAL A 264 -3.72 -9.47 -20.17
N MET A 265 -2.94 -9.35 -19.09
CA MET A 265 -3.44 -8.86 -17.80
C MET A 265 -3.69 -7.34 -17.76
N ALA A 266 -3.13 -6.57 -18.70
CA ALA A 266 -3.26 -5.12 -18.78
C ALA A 266 -4.48 -4.65 -19.60
N ILE A 267 -5.13 -5.56 -20.36
CA ILE A 267 -6.32 -5.32 -21.20
C ILE A 267 -7.58 -5.67 -20.42
#